data_df3f95e71023490d28b81926aa482d10
#
_entry.id   df3f95e71023490d28b81926aa482d10
#
_cell.length_a   1.000
_cell.length_b   1.000
_cell.length_c   1.000
_cell.angle_alpha   90.00
_cell.angle_beta   90.00
_cell.angle_gamma   90.00
#
_symmetry.space_group_name_H-M   'P 1'
#
loop_
_entity.id
_entity.type
_entity.pdbx_description
1 polymer ?
#
loop_
_entity_poly.entity_id
_entity_poly.type
_entity_poly.pdbx_seq_one_letter_code
_entity_poly.pdbx_strand_id
1 'polypeptide(L)'
;MRFIGNVIEKLQRHPKRVVFPEGEEPRILQAARQFYALRLGAPIVLGDAAKVKAIADGLNIPLEGIRVINPPVSEELENFANRFFRLRREKGVKAPEAREAMLQPNYFGTMMLAMYQADGLVSGASHITSSLLRPLFQIIKPAPSITTASSCMVMEVEDTRVGEDGVLFMADCGVI
;
A
#
# COMPACT_ATOMS: atom_id res chain seq x y z
N MET A 1 14.38 13.29 -17.09
CA MET A 1 13.79 12.73 -15.82
C MET A 1 14.90 12.15 -14.96
N ARG A 2 15.55 13.01 -14.19
CA ARG A 2 16.72 12.64 -13.38
C ARG A 2 16.31 12.13 -11.98
N PHE A 3 15.28 12.73 -11.40
CA PHE A 3 14.80 12.37 -10.05
C PHE A 3 14.22 10.96 -10.02
N ILE A 4 13.24 10.67 -10.90
CA ILE A 4 12.61 9.34 -11.00
C ILE A 4 13.67 8.27 -11.33
N GLY A 5 14.62 8.56 -12.24
CA GLY A 5 15.74 7.68 -12.54
C GLY A 5 16.57 7.33 -11.32
N ASN A 6 16.93 8.33 -10.51
CA ASN A 6 17.68 8.12 -9.26
C ASN A 6 16.88 7.30 -8.23
N VAL A 7 15.54 7.49 -8.15
CA VAL A 7 14.68 6.69 -7.27
C VAL A 7 14.66 5.22 -7.73
N ILE A 8 14.53 4.97 -9.04
CA ILE A 8 14.58 3.63 -9.62
C ILE A 8 15.90 2.94 -9.27
N GLU A 9 17.05 3.58 -9.54
CA GLU A 9 18.36 3.03 -9.21
C GLU A 9 18.51 2.72 -7.71
N LYS A 10 18.00 3.62 -6.85
CA LYS A 10 18.02 3.42 -5.40
C LYS A 10 17.19 2.21 -4.99
N LEU A 11 15.99 2.04 -5.57
CA LEU A 11 15.13 0.90 -5.30
C LEU A 11 15.73 -0.41 -5.82
N GLN A 12 16.40 -0.40 -6.98
CA GLN A 12 17.09 -1.58 -7.50
C GLN A 12 18.24 -2.05 -6.61
N ARG A 13 18.92 -1.11 -5.93
CA ARG A 13 19.96 -1.43 -4.93
C ARG A 13 19.38 -1.85 -3.57
N HIS A 14 18.21 -1.32 -3.21
CA HIS A 14 17.55 -1.55 -1.92
C HIS A 14 16.06 -1.86 -2.15
N PRO A 15 15.74 -3.04 -2.72
CA PRO A 15 14.38 -3.39 -3.09
C PRO A 15 13.43 -3.39 -1.88
N LYS A 16 12.19 -2.92 -2.09
CA LYS A 16 11.18 -2.75 -1.05
C LYS A 16 10.03 -3.72 -1.24
N ARG A 17 9.43 -4.12 -0.13
CA ARG A 17 8.17 -4.88 -0.11
C ARG A 17 7.03 -3.88 -0.17
N VAL A 18 6.25 -3.91 -1.24
CA VAL A 18 5.13 -2.99 -1.43
C VAL A 18 3.83 -3.79 -1.50
N VAL A 19 2.87 -3.41 -0.64
CA VAL A 19 1.53 -3.99 -0.60
C VAL A 19 0.60 -3.21 -1.50
N PHE A 20 -0.15 -3.93 -2.32
CA PHE A 20 -1.22 -3.46 -3.18
C PHE A 20 -2.54 -4.11 -2.72
N PRO A 21 -3.38 -3.41 -1.93
CA PRO A 21 -4.61 -3.98 -1.37
C PRO A 21 -5.65 -4.37 -2.41
N GLU A 22 -5.61 -3.78 -3.60
CA GLU A 22 -6.58 -3.96 -4.67
C GLU A 22 -6.11 -5.02 -5.69
N GLY A 23 -5.70 -6.20 -5.22
CA GLY A 23 -5.13 -7.25 -6.07
C GLY A 23 -6.09 -7.87 -7.09
N GLU A 24 -7.40 -7.65 -6.95
CA GLU A 24 -8.41 -8.07 -7.94
C GLU A 24 -8.65 -6.98 -9.03
N GLU A 25 -7.93 -5.86 -9.00
CA GLU A 25 -8.00 -4.81 -10.00
C GLU A 25 -6.95 -5.06 -11.10
N PRO A 26 -7.36 -5.18 -12.37
CA PRO A 26 -6.43 -5.47 -13.49
C PRO A 26 -5.23 -4.53 -13.60
N ARG A 27 -5.45 -3.22 -13.43
CA ARG A 27 -4.40 -2.20 -13.48
C ARG A 27 -3.35 -2.38 -12.38
N ILE A 28 -3.80 -2.82 -11.21
CA ILE A 28 -2.91 -3.09 -10.07
C ILE A 28 -2.04 -4.31 -10.34
N LEU A 29 -2.58 -5.37 -10.93
CA LEU A 29 -1.78 -6.54 -11.31
C LEU A 29 -0.74 -6.19 -12.37
N GLN A 30 -1.10 -5.37 -13.36
CA GLN A 30 -0.13 -4.86 -14.35
C GLN A 30 0.98 -4.04 -13.67
N ALA A 31 0.61 -3.13 -12.76
CA ALA A 31 1.57 -2.31 -12.03
C ALA A 31 2.49 -3.15 -11.13
N ALA A 32 1.94 -4.14 -10.41
CA ALA A 32 2.71 -5.06 -9.58
C ALA A 32 3.71 -5.88 -10.41
N ARG A 33 3.27 -6.36 -11.60
CA ARG A 33 4.15 -7.06 -12.52
C ARG A 33 5.27 -6.17 -13.05
N GLN A 34 4.94 -4.92 -13.42
CA GLN A 34 5.94 -3.96 -13.89
C GLN A 34 6.92 -3.60 -12.77
N PHE A 35 6.43 -3.41 -11.54
CA PHE A 35 7.26 -3.15 -10.36
C PHE A 35 8.30 -4.26 -10.15
N TYR A 36 7.86 -5.52 -10.25
CA TYR A 36 8.76 -6.67 -10.15
C TYR A 36 9.75 -6.75 -11.32
N ALA A 37 9.27 -6.58 -12.57
CA ALA A 37 10.10 -6.66 -13.78
C ALA A 37 11.21 -5.60 -13.80
N LEU A 38 10.93 -4.41 -13.28
CA LEU A 38 11.90 -3.32 -13.10
C LEU A 38 12.85 -3.52 -11.91
N ARG A 39 12.71 -4.62 -11.15
CA ARG A 39 13.51 -4.95 -9.97
C ARG A 39 13.43 -3.89 -8.88
N LEU A 40 12.28 -3.24 -8.71
CA LEU A 40 12.08 -2.20 -7.71
C LEU A 40 11.82 -2.79 -6.31
N GLY A 41 11.36 -4.04 -6.25
CA GLY A 41 11.09 -4.73 -5.00
C GLY A 41 10.23 -5.98 -5.14
N ALA A 42 9.68 -6.41 -4.01
CA ALA A 42 8.77 -7.55 -3.91
C ALA A 42 7.33 -7.05 -3.79
N PRO A 43 6.51 -7.13 -4.84
CA PRO A 43 5.09 -6.78 -4.78
C PRO A 43 4.29 -7.84 -4.03
N ILE A 44 3.38 -7.38 -3.17
CA ILE A 44 2.42 -8.19 -2.43
C ILE A 44 1.03 -7.70 -2.81
N VAL A 45 0.19 -8.52 -3.42
CA VAL A 45 -1.18 -8.16 -3.76
C VAL A 45 -2.15 -8.86 -2.80
N LEU A 46 -3.18 -8.13 -2.35
CA LEU A 46 -4.21 -8.68 -1.47
C LEU A 46 -5.48 -8.97 -2.26
N GLY A 47 -6.02 -10.18 -2.12
CA GLY A 47 -7.25 -10.57 -2.80
C GLY A 47 -7.43 -12.09 -2.80
N ASP A 48 -8.56 -12.54 -3.29
CA ASP A 48 -8.83 -13.96 -3.48
C ASP A 48 -7.87 -14.55 -4.52
N ALA A 49 -7.13 -15.58 -4.15
CA ALA A 49 -6.09 -16.14 -5.00
C ALA A 49 -6.62 -16.71 -6.32
N ALA A 50 -7.83 -17.27 -6.31
CA ALA A 50 -8.45 -17.81 -7.53
C ALA A 50 -8.88 -16.70 -8.47
N LYS A 51 -9.46 -15.60 -7.94
CA LYS A 51 -9.84 -14.43 -8.72
C LYS A 51 -8.62 -13.70 -9.29
N VAL A 52 -7.61 -13.45 -8.44
CA VAL A 52 -6.34 -12.84 -8.87
C VAL A 52 -5.72 -13.64 -10.00
N LYS A 53 -5.68 -14.99 -9.85
CA LYS A 53 -5.17 -15.86 -10.91
C LYS A 53 -5.99 -15.77 -12.20
N ALA A 54 -7.31 -15.82 -12.10
CA ALA A 54 -8.18 -15.74 -13.29
C ALA A 54 -8.01 -14.41 -14.06
N ILE A 55 -7.87 -13.30 -13.33
CA ILE A 55 -7.62 -11.98 -13.94
C ILE A 55 -6.22 -11.95 -14.59
N ALA A 56 -5.21 -12.46 -13.90
CA ALA A 56 -3.84 -12.52 -14.41
C ALA A 56 -3.75 -13.39 -15.69
N ASP A 57 -4.38 -14.56 -15.68
CA ASP A 57 -4.44 -15.45 -16.85
C ASP A 57 -5.15 -14.76 -18.05
N GLY A 58 -6.26 -14.07 -17.78
CA GLY A 58 -7.00 -13.33 -18.82
C GLY A 58 -6.22 -12.15 -19.44
N LEU A 59 -5.26 -11.62 -18.72
CA LEU A 59 -4.39 -10.52 -19.16
C LEU A 59 -2.99 -10.99 -19.60
N ASN A 60 -2.73 -12.29 -19.57
CA ASN A 60 -1.40 -12.87 -19.79
C ASN A 60 -0.31 -12.28 -18.87
N ILE A 61 -0.66 -12.02 -17.60
CA ILE A 61 0.26 -11.52 -16.59
C ILE A 61 0.84 -12.70 -15.80
N PRO A 62 2.14 -13.00 -15.89
CA PRO A 62 2.75 -14.01 -15.03
C PRO A 62 2.82 -13.52 -13.59
N LEU A 63 2.31 -14.34 -12.66
CA LEU A 63 2.34 -14.04 -11.22
C LEU A 63 3.67 -14.39 -10.54
N GLU A 64 4.65 -14.87 -11.29
CA GLU A 64 5.98 -15.13 -10.74
C GLU A 64 6.58 -13.86 -10.11
N GLY A 65 7.07 -13.99 -8.88
CA GLY A 65 7.63 -12.88 -8.10
C GLY A 65 6.59 -11.96 -7.47
N ILE A 66 5.29 -12.21 -7.66
CA ILE A 66 4.19 -11.50 -7.01
C ILE A 66 3.62 -12.40 -5.91
N ARG A 67 3.69 -11.95 -4.65
CA ARG A 67 3.07 -12.67 -3.53
C ARG A 67 1.59 -12.30 -3.47
N VAL A 68 0.72 -13.32 -3.55
CA VAL A 68 -0.73 -13.15 -3.37
C VAL A 68 -1.09 -13.57 -1.95
N ILE A 69 -1.82 -12.72 -1.22
CA ILE A 69 -2.34 -13.00 0.12
C ILE A 69 -3.85 -12.77 0.11
N ASN A 70 -4.61 -13.76 0.55
CA ASN A 70 -6.04 -13.64 0.77
C ASN A 70 -6.31 -13.39 2.26
N PRO A 71 -6.69 -12.16 2.67
CA PRO A 71 -6.86 -11.80 4.08
C PRO A 71 -7.76 -12.76 4.88
N PRO A 72 -8.94 -13.18 4.39
CA PRO A 72 -9.84 -14.08 5.12
C PRO A 72 -9.26 -15.45 5.51
N VAL A 73 -8.27 -15.93 4.77
CA VAL A 73 -7.64 -17.26 5.01
C VAL A 73 -6.15 -17.14 5.36
N SER A 74 -5.69 -15.94 5.65
CA SER A 74 -4.30 -15.69 6.04
C SER A 74 -4.03 -16.17 7.46
N GLU A 75 -2.89 -16.81 7.67
CA GLU A 75 -2.39 -17.20 9.00
C GLU A 75 -2.22 -15.98 9.94
N GLU A 76 -2.02 -14.80 9.38
CA GLU A 76 -1.86 -13.57 10.14
C GLU A 76 -3.18 -12.93 10.58
N LEU A 77 -4.34 -13.40 10.08
CA LEU A 77 -5.63 -12.77 10.34
C LEU A 77 -5.90 -12.57 11.84
N GLU A 78 -5.76 -13.61 12.63
CA GLU A 78 -6.05 -13.56 14.07
C GLU A 78 -5.00 -12.72 14.83
N ASN A 79 -3.74 -12.79 14.43
CA ASN A 79 -2.69 -11.95 15.00
C ASN A 79 -2.96 -10.45 14.74
N PHE A 80 -3.31 -10.11 13.51
CA PHE A 80 -3.65 -8.73 13.12
C PHE A 80 -4.94 -8.24 13.78
N ALA A 81 -5.98 -9.08 13.87
CA ALA A 81 -7.22 -8.77 14.57
C ALA A 81 -6.97 -8.47 16.05
N ASN A 82 -6.18 -9.30 16.73
CA ASN A 82 -5.80 -9.10 18.12
C ASN A 82 -4.98 -7.81 18.30
N ARG A 83 -4.06 -7.53 17.38
CA ARG A 83 -3.27 -6.29 17.41
C ARG A 83 -4.17 -5.06 17.25
N PHE A 84 -5.08 -5.07 16.29
CA PHE A 84 -6.03 -3.98 16.06
C PHE A 84 -6.97 -3.78 17.23
N PHE A 85 -7.50 -4.86 17.80
CA PHE A 85 -8.31 -4.80 19.03
C PHE A 85 -7.56 -4.09 20.18
N ARG A 86 -6.31 -4.47 20.45
CA ARG A 86 -5.49 -3.84 21.48
C ARG A 86 -5.26 -2.35 21.22
N LEU A 87 -5.11 -1.95 19.97
CA LEU A 87 -4.92 -0.55 19.59
C LEU A 87 -6.21 0.30 19.78
N ARG A 88 -7.39 -0.34 19.64
CA ARG A 88 -8.66 0.40 19.52
C ARG A 88 -9.70 0.08 20.58
N ARG A 89 -9.47 -0.86 21.50
CA ARG A 89 -10.42 -1.25 22.56
C ARG A 89 -10.88 -0.06 23.41
N GLU A 90 -9.98 0.88 23.73
CA GLU A 90 -10.30 2.08 24.49
C GLU A 90 -11.16 3.10 23.71
N LYS A 91 -11.25 2.92 22.40
CA LYS A 91 -12.15 3.67 21.50
C LYS A 91 -13.44 2.91 21.19
N GLY A 92 -13.73 1.84 21.94
CA GLY A 92 -14.97 1.08 21.88
C GLY A 92 -15.01 -0.06 20.87
N VAL A 93 -13.91 -0.33 20.14
CA VAL A 93 -13.85 -1.46 19.17
C VAL A 93 -13.87 -2.78 19.93
N LYS A 94 -14.77 -3.70 19.53
CA LYS A 94 -14.88 -5.05 20.10
C LYS A 94 -14.05 -6.05 19.29
N ALA A 95 -13.73 -7.20 19.88
CA ALA A 95 -12.92 -8.22 19.22
C ALA A 95 -13.52 -8.73 17.88
N PRO A 96 -14.83 -9.02 17.76
CA PRO A 96 -15.42 -9.39 16.46
C PRO A 96 -15.29 -8.29 15.41
N GLU A 97 -15.48 -7.03 15.79
CA GLU A 97 -15.35 -5.87 14.89
C GLU A 97 -13.89 -5.69 14.42
N ALA A 98 -12.94 -5.95 15.32
CA ALA A 98 -11.52 -5.92 14.96
C ALA A 98 -11.16 -7.01 13.95
N ARG A 99 -11.73 -8.20 14.10
CA ARG A 99 -11.55 -9.30 13.15
C ARG A 99 -12.18 -8.97 11.79
N GLU A 100 -13.41 -8.46 11.80
CA GLU A 100 -14.11 -8.03 10.58
C GLU A 100 -13.33 -6.96 9.82
N ALA A 101 -12.75 -5.98 10.52
CA ALA A 101 -11.90 -4.98 9.90
C ALA A 101 -10.70 -5.60 9.18
N MET A 102 -10.07 -6.64 9.74
CA MET A 102 -8.92 -7.29 9.13
C MET A 102 -9.26 -8.15 7.91
N LEU A 103 -10.54 -8.44 7.65
CA LEU A 103 -10.96 -9.05 6.39
C LEU A 103 -10.88 -8.06 5.21
N GLN A 104 -10.84 -6.75 5.48
CA GLN A 104 -10.76 -5.72 4.47
C GLN A 104 -9.31 -5.50 4.02
N PRO A 105 -9.00 -5.55 2.72
CA PRO A 105 -7.63 -5.47 2.21
C PRO A 105 -6.86 -4.21 2.66
N ASN A 106 -7.52 -3.05 2.71
CA ASN A 106 -6.87 -1.80 3.16
C ASN A 106 -6.47 -1.86 4.64
N TYR A 107 -7.30 -2.45 5.51
CA TYR A 107 -6.95 -2.66 6.91
C TYR A 107 -5.84 -3.69 7.07
N PHE A 108 -5.93 -4.81 6.36
CA PHE A 108 -4.93 -5.86 6.40
C PHE A 108 -3.57 -5.35 5.91
N GLY A 109 -3.54 -4.68 4.75
CA GLY A 109 -2.31 -4.09 4.19
C GLY A 109 -1.70 -3.02 5.11
N THR A 110 -2.53 -2.18 5.73
CA THR A 110 -2.05 -1.19 6.72
C THR A 110 -1.46 -1.88 7.95
N MET A 111 -2.06 -2.99 8.40
CA MET A 111 -1.50 -3.76 9.52
C MET A 111 -0.17 -4.44 9.14
N MET A 112 -0.01 -4.89 7.90
CA MET A 112 1.29 -5.38 7.40
C MET A 112 2.39 -4.33 7.51
N LEU A 113 2.09 -3.04 7.21
CA LEU A 113 3.02 -1.94 7.43
C LEU A 113 3.36 -1.77 8.91
N ALA A 114 2.33 -1.72 9.77
CA ALA A 114 2.50 -1.53 11.21
C ALA A 114 3.27 -2.67 11.89
N MET A 115 3.26 -3.86 11.29
CA MET A 115 3.98 -5.06 11.76
C MET A 115 5.29 -5.30 11.01
N TYR A 116 5.77 -4.33 10.22
CA TYR A 116 7.02 -4.40 9.45
C TYR A 116 7.09 -5.57 8.45
N GLN A 117 5.94 -6.06 8.00
CA GLN A 117 5.87 -7.10 6.96
C GLN A 117 5.91 -6.52 5.55
N ALA A 118 5.69 -5.21 5.42
CA ALA A 118 5.84 -4.44 4.21
C ALA A 118 6.49 -3.07 4.50
N ASP A 119 7.09 -2.48 3.49
CA ASP A 119 7.83 -1.21 3.58
C ASP A 119 7.02 -0.04 2.98
N GLY A 120 6.01 -0.35 2.17
CA GLY A 120 5.10 0.62 1.55
C GLY A 120 3.75 0.00 1.20
N LEU A 121 2.75 0.85 1.05
CA LEU A 121 1.40 0.47 0.59
C LEU A 121 0.96 1.46 -0.49
N VAL A 122 0.45 0.93 -1.61
CA VAL A 122 -0.10 1.71 -2.72
C VAL A 122 -1.54 1.26 -2.95
N SER A 123 -2.49 2.18 -2.84
CA SER A 123 -3.92 1.93 -3.01
C SER A 123 -4.61 3.16 -3.61
N GLY A 124 -5.84 2.99 -4.07
CA GLY A 124 -6.70 4.06 -4.59
C GLY A 124 -7.09 3.88 -6.06
N ALA A 125 -6.88 2.71 -6.63
CA ALA A 125 -7.30 2.42 -8.01
C ALA A 125 -8.84 2.22 -8.13
N SER A 126 -9.46 1.62 -7.11
CA SER A 126 -10.89 1.30 -7.08
C SER A 126 -11.59 1.74 -5.79
N HIS A 127 -10.85 2.22 -4.81
CA HIS A 127 -11.38 2.66 -3.53
C HIS A 127 -11.35 4.19 -3.39
N ILE A 128 -12.33 4.74 -2.66
CA ILE A 128 -12.33 6.15 -2.29
C ILE A 128 -11.25 6.44 -1.23
N THR A 129 -10.72 7.64 -1.23
CA THR A 129 -9.61 8.06 -0.34
C THR A 129 -9.88 7.77 1.14
N SER A 130 -11.10 7.98 1.62
CA SER A 130 -11.46 7.73 3.03
C SER A 130 -11.34 6.26 3.44
N SER A 131 -11.55 5.30 2.53
CA SER A 131 -11.40 3.87 2.83
C SER A 131 -9.95 3.43 2.99
N LEU A 132 -9.01 4.20 2.47
CA LEU A 132 -7.58 4.04 2.69
C LEU A 132 -7.09 4.79 3.93
N LEU A 133 -7.49 6.06 4.09
CA LEU A 133 -7.00 6.91 5.18
C LEU A 133 -7.51 6.46 6.54
N ARG A 134 -8.74 5.94 6.61
CA ARG A 134 -9.32 5.47 7.88
C ARG A 134 -8.48 4.38 8.56
N PRO A 135 -8.12 3.25 7.91
CA PRO A 135 -7.22 2.27 8.51
C PRO A 135 -5.85 2.87 8.86
N LEU A 136 -5.31 3.76 8.01
CA LEU A 136 -4.03 4.40 8.25
C LEU A 136 -4.03 5.15 9.59
N PHE A 137 -4.98 6.04 9.82
CA PHE A 137 -5.09 6.80 11.08
C PHE A 137 -5.48 5.95 12.29
N GLN A 138 -6.10 4.81 12.08
CA GLN A 138 -6.49 3.92 13.18
C GLN A 138 -5.35 3.01 13.64
N ILE A 139 -4.43 2.66 12.76
CA ILE A 139 -3.38 1.67 13.00
C ILE A 139 -2.01 2.32 13.17
N ILE A 140 -1.66 3.26 12.29
CA ILE A 140 -0.36 3.94 12.28
C ILE A 140 -0.52 5.27 13.02
N LYS A 141 0.21 5.43 14.11
CA LYS A 141 0.21 6.69 14.87
C LYS A 141 1.18 7.68 14.21
N PRO A 142 0.82 8.97 14.16
CA PRO A 142 1.77 10.01 13.80
C PRO A 142 2.92 10.07 14.82
N ALA A 143 4.02 10.74 14.46
CA ALA A 143 5.09 11.01 15.41
C ALA A 143 4.55 11.81 16.62
N PRO A 144 5.14 11.68 17.84
CA PRO A 144 4.58 12.26 19.06
C PRO A 144 4.33 13.76 19.03
N SER A 145 5.07 14.50 18.21
CA SER A 145 4.93 15.96 18.05
C SER A 145 4.00 16.37 16.91
N ILE A 146 3.46 15.41 16.15
CA ILE A 146 2.63 15.69 14.95
C ILE A 146 1.16 15.47 15.29
N THR A 147 0.36 16.51 15.13
CA THR A 147 -1.08 16.49 15.40
C THR A 147 -1.93 16.40 14.13
N THR A 148 -1.35 16.75 12.99
CA THR A 148 -2.06 16.83 11.70
C THR A 148 -1.32 16.00 10.66
N ALA A 149 -2.04 15.18 9.92
CA ALA A 149 -1.51 14.51 8.74
C ALA A 149 -1.57 15.46 7.55
N SER A 150 -0.52 15.44 6.75
CA SER A 150 -0.45 16.18 5.49
C SER A 150 -0.01 15.23 4.38
N SER A 151 -0.35 15.58 3.15
CA SER A 151 0.08 14.86 1.95
C SER A 151 0.96 15.74 1.08
N CYS A 152 1.88 15.12 0.35
CA CYS A 152 2.64 15.83 -0.66
C CYS A 152 2.71 15.01 -1.96
N MET A 153 2.74 15.70 -3.08
CA MET A 153 3.07 15.14 -4.39
C MET A 153 4.43 15.65 -4.82
N VAL A 154 5.26 14.74 -5.34
CA VAL A 154 6.52 15.08 -5.98
C VAL A 154 6.30 14.99 -7.49
N MET A 155 6.53 16.09 -8.18
CA MET A 155 6.39 16.19 -9.63
C MET A 155 7.75 16.44 -10.27
N GLU A 156 8.03 15.74 -11.36
CA GLU A 156 9.20 15.99 -12.18
C GLU A 156 8.75 16.49 -13.55
N VAL A 157 9.18 17.68 -13.94
CA VAL A 157 8.88 18.32 -15.22
C VAL A 157 10.15 18.41 -16.08
N GLU A 158 9.98 18.51 -17.40
CA GLU A 158 11.11 18.57 -18.34
C GLU A 158 11.88 19.88 -18.26
N ASP A 159 11.19 20.99 -17.90
CA ASP A 159 11.83 22.30 -17.76
C ASP A 159 12.60 22.39 -16.43
N THR A 160 13.91 22.24 -16.51
CA THR A 160 14.82 22.28 -15.35
C THR A 160 14.93 23.65 -14.68
N ARG A 161 14.35 24.69 -15.26
CA ARG A 161 14.28 26.05 -14.64
C ARG A 161 13.17 26.13 -13.60
N VAL A 162 12.24 25.17 -13.59
CA VAL A 162 11.13 25.13 -12.65
C VAL A 162 11.52 24.27 -11.44
N GLY A 163 11.35 24.79 -10.24
CA GLY A 163 11.72 24.10 -9.00
C GLY A 163 13.23 23.89 -8.88
N GLU A 164 13.62 22.75 -8.31
CA GLU A 164 15.03 22.34 -8.22
C GLU A 164 15.31 21.28 -9.31
N ASP A 165 15.96 21.69 -10.38
CA ASP A 165 16.25 20.86 -11.56
C ASP A 165 15.00 20.17 -12.14
N GLY A 166 13.86 20.85 -12.18
CA GLY A 166 12.59 20.31 -12.67
C GLY A 166 11.77 19.55 -11.63
N VAL A 167 12.22 19.52 -10.36
CA VAL A 167 11.48 18.84 -9.28
C VAL A 167 10.69 19.86 -8.44
N LEU A 168 9.40 19.56 -8.27
CA LEU A 168 8.45 20.35 -7.49
C LEU A 168 7.83 19.50 -6.39
N PHE A 169 7.65 20.09 -5.22
CA PHE A 169 6.88 19.53 -4.12
C PHE A 169 5.59 20.33 -3.92
N MET A 170 4.46 19.65 -4.00
CA MET A 170 3.13 20.22 -3.72
C MET A 170 2.58 19.57 -2.46
N ALA A 171 2.31 20.38 -1.44
CA ALA A 171 1.74 19.91 -0.17
C ALA A 171 0.23 20.16 -0.10
N ASP A 172 -0.44 19.45 0.85
CA ASP A 172 -1.88 19.54 1.14
C ASP A 172 -2.79 19.24 -0.07
N CYS A 173 -2.33 18.36 -0.94
CA CYS A 173 -3.00 18.07 -2.20
C CYS A 173 -4.17 17.09 -2.09
N GLY A 174 -4.32 16.35 -1.00
CA GLY A 174 -5.31 15.30 -0.89
C GLY A 174 -5.77 14.94 0.53
N VAL A 175 -5.08 15.40 1.54
CA VAL A 175 -5.47 15.25 2.95
C VAL A 175 -5.47 16.65 3.55
N ILE A 176 -6.65 17.08 3.98
CA ILE A 176 -6.89 18.39 4.63
C ILE A 176 -7.37 18.12 6.06
#